data_dc275bd542e6558fc7b5f9982a66ade0
#
_entry.id   dc275bd542e6558fc7b5f9982a66ade0
#
_cell.length_a   1.000
_cell.length_b   1.000
_cell.length_c   1.000
_cell.angle_alpha   90.00
_cell.angle_beta   90.00
_cell.angle_gamma   90.00
#
_symmetry.space_group_name_H-M   'P 1'
#
loop_
_entity.id
_entity.type
_entity.pdbx_description
1 polymer ?
#
loop_
_entity_poly.entity_id
_entity_poly.type
_entity_poly.pdbx_seq_one_letter_code
_entity_poly.pdbx_strand_id
1 'polypeptide(L)'
;LDSADVRKAVAKLRANKAIARKGSLYWAGIHPEVSHDLRAESSSGQGWLLPNQYGSSQDRIWAGEIGNYEGAYYVESARMYNAKTGADQTALATASAVSGASGAFTIVAANGAFGGRAEVGDKISGTNVGASAKITAISVGATNTTFTVDVANSGTVGTNTLTVTPVTRVYNTIICGQQAMAQAVAEEPHVVIGPVVDKLMRHRPMGWYGVLGFARYREEALYRIETGSSIAAL
;
A
#
# COMPACT_ATOMS: atom_id res chain seq x y z
N LEU A 1 7.56 -3.04 -6.35
CA LEU A 1 7.13 -4.44 -6.24
C LEU A 1 7.96 -5.27 -7.20
N ASP A 2 8.56 -6.35 -6.72
CA ASP A 2 9.32 -7.27 -7.55
C ASP A 2 8.75 -8.71 -7.53
N SER A 3 9.25 -9.55 -8.41
CA SER A 3 8.84 -10.96 -8.52
C SER A 3 9.18 -11.78 -7.27
N ALA A 4 10.25 -11.42 -6.57
CA ALA A 4 10.66 -12.10 -5.36
C ALA A 4 9.67 -11.87 -4.22
N ASP A 5 9.11 -10.67 -4.11
CA ASP A 5 8.10 -10.35 -3.10
C ASP A 5 6.79 -11.10 -3.36
N VAL A 6 6.37 -11.17 -4.61
CA VAL A 6 5.19 -11.95 -5.01
C VAL A 6 5.39 -13.43 -4.70
N ARG A 7 6.54 -14.01 -5.05
CA ARG A 7 6.87 -15.42 -4.74
C ARG A 7 6.85 -15.70 -3.24
N LYS A 8 7.41 -14.79 -2.42
CA LYS A 8 7.35 -14.91 -0.95
C LYS A 8 5.92 -14.92 -0.45
N ALA A 9 5.08 -14.01 -0.95
CA ALA A 9 3.68 -13.92 -0.55
C ALA A 9 2.89 -15.18 -0.93
N VAL A 10 3.04 -15.68 -2.16
CA VAL A 10 2.39 -16.91 -2.64
C VAL A 10 2.90 -18.13 -1.87
N ALA A 11 4.21 -18.22 -1.60
CA ALA A 11 4.77 -19.30 -0.78
C ALA A 11 4.20 -19.30 0.65
N LYS A 12 4.03 -18.10 1.24
CA LYS A 12 3.43 -17.94 2.57
C LYS A 12 1.97 -18.39 2.59
N LEU A 13 1.18 -17.99 1.60
CA LEU A 13 -0.21 -18.41 1.47
C LEU A 13 -0.34 -19.93 1.32
N ARG A 14 0.52 -20.55 0.52
CA ARG A 14 0.58 -22.03 0.37
C ARG A 14 0.99 -22.71 1.67
N ALA A 15 2.00 -22.19 2.36
CA ALA A 15 2.42 -22.71 3.66
C ALA A 15 1.31 -22.65 4.71
N ASN A 16 0.50 -21.61 4.68
CA ASN A 16 -0.67 -21.44 5.53
C ASN A 16 -1.90 -22.24 5.06
N LYS A 17 -1.75 -23.09 4.04
CA LYS A 17 -2.83 -23.91 3.46
C LYS A 17 -4.03 -23.05 3.00
N ALA A 18 -3.77 -21.84 2.52
CA ALA A 18 -4.81 -21.00 1.94
C ALA A 18 -5.31 -21.62 0.62
N ILE A 19 -6.61 -21.72 0.46
CA ILE A 19 -7.23 -22.26 -0.75
C ILE A 19 -7.12 -21.22 -1.85
N ALA A 20 -6.59 -21.61 -3.02
CA ALA A 20 -6.50 -20.75 -4.18
C ALA A 20 -7.90 -20.40 -4.71
N ARG A 21 -8.08 -19.20 -5.28
CA ARG A 21 -9.40 -18.71 -5.71
C ARG A 21 -9.82 -19.24 -7.07
N LYS A 22 -8.86 -19.44 -7.99
CA LYS A 22 -9.12 -19.89 -9.37
C LYS A 22 -8.12 -20.98 -9.75
N GLY A 23 -8.54 -22.24 -9.66
CA GLY A 23 -7.62 -23.37 -9.85
C GLY A 23 -6.48 -23.35 -8.84
N SER A 24 -5.24 -23.13 -9.28
CA SER A 24 -4.04 -23.01 -8.43
C SER A 24 -3.60 -21.56 -8.17
N LEU A 25 -4.37 -20.57 -8.67
CA LEU A 25 -4.00 -19.17 -8.65
C LEU A 25 -4.70 -18.40 -7.52
N TYR A 26 -3.94 -17.53 -6.86
CA TYR A 26 -4.44 -16.56 -5.90
C TYR A 26 -4.89 -15.29 -6.59
N TRP A 27 -5.83 -14.58 -6.01
CA TRP A 27 -6.24 -13.27 -6.49
C TRP A 27 -5.24 -12.21 -6.02
N ALA A 28 -4.82 -11.33 -6.90
CA ALA A 28 -3.98 -10.20 -6.57
C ALA A 28 -4.61 -8.89 -7.06
N GLY A 29 -4.91 -7.99 -6.13
CA GLY A 29 -5.32 -6.62 -6.43
C GLY A 29 -4.11 -5.70 -6.44
N ILE A 30 -3.90 -4.97 -7.53
CA ILE A 30 -2.72 -4.13 -7.76
C ILE A 30 -3.12 -2.75 -8.28
N HIS A 31 -2.35 -1.71 -7.90
CA HIS A 31 -2.51 -0.37 -8.45
C HIS A 31 -1.79 -0.26 -9.81
N PRO A 32 -2.31 0.53 -10.78
CA PRO A 32 -1.70 0.67 -12.12
C PRO A 32 -0.21 1.03 -12.10
N GLU A 33 0.21 1.94 -11.24
CA GLU A 33 1.60 2.38 -11.14
C GLU A 33 2.53 1.24 -10.69
N VAL A 34 2.07 0.38 -9.77
CA VAL A 34 2.84 -0.77 -9.31
C VAL A 34 2.81 -1.91 -10.33
N SER A 35 1.72 -2.05 -11.09
CA SER A 35 1.64 -3.04 -12.15
C SER A 35 2.59 -2.73 -13.29
N HIS A 36 2.83 -1.44 -13.57
CA HIS A 36 3.84 -1.00 -14.53
C HIS A 36 5.23 -1.52 -14.14
N ASP A 37 5.63 -1.31 -12.88
CA ASP A 37 6.96 -1.74 -12.39
C ASP A 37 7.12 -3.26 -12.45
N LEU A 38 6.10 -4.01 -12.02
CA LEU A 38 6.12 -5.46 -12.03
C LEU A 38 6.24 -6.03 -13.46
N ARG A 39 5.58 -5.38 -14.44
CA ARG A 39 5.70 -5.77 -15.87
C ARG A 39 7.06 -5.40 -16.45
N ALA A 40 7.64 -4.29 -16.03
CA ALA A 40 8.98 -3.89 -16.47
C ALA A 40 10.05 -4.89 -16.01
N GLU A 41 9.92 -5.45 -14.81
CA GLU A 41 10.82 -6.48 -14.29
C GLU A 41 10.73 -7.81 -15.06
N SER A 42 9.58 -8.15 -15.62
CA SER A 42 9.37 -9.39 -16.37
C SER A 42 10.27 -9.53 -17.61
N SER A 43 10.97 -8.47 -18.00
CA SER A 43 11.97 -8.50 -19.08
C SER A 43 13.17 -9.40 -18.80
N SER A 44 13.41 -9.80 -17.56
CA SER A 44 14.55 -10.65 -17.15
C SER A 44 14.28 -12.16 -17.22
N GLY A 45 13.37 -12.59 -18.11
CA GLY A 45 13.19 -14.04 -18.44
C GLY A 45 12.03 -14.74 -17.74
N GLN A 46 11.28 -14.06 -16.91
CA GLN A 46 10.09 -14.62 -16.28
C GLN A 46 8.85 -14.02 -16.97
N GLY A 47 8.23 -14.82 -17.83
CA GLY A 47 7.17 -14.35 -18.70
C GLY A 47 5.88 -13.96 -17.97
N TRP A 48 5.51 -12.69 -18.04
CA TRP A 48 4.15 -12.26 -17.75
C TRP A 48 3.20 -12.88 -18.78
N LEU A 49 2.27 -13.70 -18.30
CA LEU A 49 1.26 -14.31 -19.16
C LEU A 49 0.06 -13.38 -19.32
N LEU A 50 -0.15 -12.91 -20.53
CA LEU A 50 -1.34 -12.13 -20.87
C LEU A 50 -2.59 -13.01 -20.87
N PRO A 51 -3.80 -12.46 -20.60
CA PRO A 51 -5.04 -13.20 -20.58
C PRO A 51 -5.32 -14.03 -21.84
N ASN A 52 -4.90 -13.56 -23.01
CA ASN A 52 -5.06 -14.24 -24.30
C ASN A 52 -4.21 -15.50 -24.42
N GLN A 53 -3.16 -15.67 -23.61
CA GLN A 53 -2.25 -16.80 -23.69
C GLN A 53 -2.74 -18.02 -22.91
N TYR A 54 -3.68 -17.88 -21.97
CA TYR A 54 -4.11 -18.96 -21.09
C TYR A 54 -5.62 -19.18 -21.00
N GLY A 55 -6.42 -18.60 -21.86
CA GLY A 55 -7.86 -18.92 -21.93
C GLY A 55 -8.69 -18.10 -22.86
N SER A 56 -9.98 -18.42 -22.96
CA SER A 56 -10.96 -17.70 -23.78
C SER A 56 -11.07 -16.24 -23.32
N SER A 57 -10.83 -15.32 -24.24
CA SER A 57 -10.53 -13.91 -23.97
C SER A 57 -11.71 -13.06 -23.53
N GLN A 58 -12.95 -13.49 -23.76
CA GLN A 58 -14.11 -12.61 -23.64
C GLN A 58 -14.52 -12.31 -22.18
N ASP A 59 -14.43 -13.27 -21.29
CA ASP A 59 -14.88 -13.08 -19.89
C ASP A 59 -13.89 -12.30 -19.02
N ARG A 60 -12.64 -12.18 -19.45
CA ARG A 60 -11.54 -11.64 -18.62
C ARG A 60 -11.30 -10.16 -18.82
N ILE A 61 -11.51 -9.66 -20.03
CA ILE A 61 -11.36 -8.24 -20.36
C ILE A 61 -12.32 -7.38 -19.51
N TRP A 62 -13.52 -7.88 -19.24
CA TRP A 62 -14.52 -7.19 -18.44
C TRP A 62 -14.28 -7.27 -16.92
N ALA A 63 -13.51 -8.26 -16.47
CA ALA A 63 -13.19 -8.45 -15.04
C ALA A 63 -11.99 -7.62 -14.55
N GLY A 64 -11.35 -6.84 -15.44
CA GLY A 64 -10.15 -6.07 -15.09
C GLY A 64 -8.91 -6.94 -14.85
N GLU A 65 -8.93 -8.20 -15.27
CA GLU A 65 -7.79 -9.11 -15.18
C GLU A 65 -6.75 -8.73 -16.22
N ILE A 66 -5.53 -8.39 -15.78
CA ILE A 66 -4.44 -7.92 -16.64
C ILE A 66 -3.44 -9.03 -16.96
N GLY A 67 -3.42 -10.10 -16.20
CA GLY A 67 -2.50 -11.20 -16.43
C GLY A 67 -2.33 -12.13 -15.25
N ASN A 68 -1.48 -13.12 -15.46
CA ASN A 68 -1.14 -14.15 -14.51
C ASN A 68 0.39 -14.18 -14.37
N TYR A 69 0.89 -14.13 -13.14
CA TYR A 69 2.31 -14.10 -12.84
C TYR A 69 2.58 -14.70 -11.46
N GLU A 70 3.61 -15.54 -11.34
CA GLU A 70 4.09 -16.12 -10.08
C GLU A 70 2.99 -16.75 -9.19
N GLY A 71 2.01 -17.41 -9.81
CA GLY A 71 0.94 -18.11 -9.08
C GLY A 71 -0.21 -17.22 -8.60
N ALA A 72 -0.27 -15.97 -9.04
CA ALA A 72 -1.37 -15.06 -8.81
C ALA A 72 -1.94 -14.52 -10.13
N TYR A 73 -3.25 -14.32 -10.19
CA TYR A 73 -3.89 -13.56 -11.25
C TYR A 73 -4.19 -12.14 -10.77
N TYR A 74 -3.86 -11.17 -11.59
CA TYR A 74 -3.87 -9.76 -11.23
C TYR A 74 -5.09 -9.05 -11.76
N VAL A 75 -5.72 -8.29 -10.87
CA VAL A 75 -6.79 -7.35 -11.19
C VAL A 75 -6.30 -5.95 -10.87
N GLU A 76 -6.31 -5.09 -11.89
CA GLU A 76 -5.84 -3.71 -11.76
C GLU A 76 -6.99 -2.80 -11.36
N SER A 77 -6.75 -1.95 -10.37
CA SER A 77 -7.70 -0.93 -9.96
C SER A 77 -6.98 0.29 -9.39
N ALA A 78 -7.31 1.47 -9.91
CA ALA A 78 -6.86 2.74 -9.38
C ALA A 78 -7.44 3.05 -7.98
N ARG A 79 -8.43 2.27 -7.52
CA ARG A 79 -9.02 2.38 -6.19
C ARG A 79 -8.32 1.52 -5.14
N MET A 80 -7.26 0.80 -5.52
CA MET A 80 -6.44 0.09 -4.53
C MET A 80 -5.86 1.11 -3.55
N TYR A 81 -5.92 0.74 -2.27
CA TYR A 81 -5.48 1.62 -1.20
C TYR A 81 -4.00 1.97 -1.37
N ASN A 82 -3.70 3.24 -1.36
CA ASN A 82 -2.36 3.77 -1.26
C ASN A 82 -2.26 4.60 0.02
N ALA A 83 -1.26 4.31 0.82
CA ALA A 83 -0.92 5.10 1.99
C ALA A 83 -0.12 6.34 1.58
N LYS A 84 -0.04 7.32 2.49
CA LYS A 84 0.77 8.52 2.29
C LYS A 84 0.37 9.37 1.08
N THR A 85 -0.92 9.37 0.72
CA THR A 85 -1.51 10.31 -0.25
C THR A 85 -2.45 11.28 0.44
N GLY A 86 -2.59 12.50 -0.06
CA GLY A 86 -3.46 13.51 0.54
C GLY A 86 -3.03 13.86 1.97
N ALA A 87 -3.90 13.64 2.95
CA ALA A 87 -3.62 13.93 4.37
C ALA A 87 -2.46 13.09 4.93
N ASP A 88 -2.22 11.90 4.40
CA ASP A 88 -1.11 11.04 4.83
C ASP A 88 0.26 11.50 4.31
N GLN A 89 0.30 12.45 3.37
CA GLN A 89 1.53 13.10 2.91
C GLN A 89 1.99 14.25 3.83
N THR A 90 1.24 14.58 4.86
CA THR A 90 1.65 15.53 5.89
C THR A 90 2.75 14.94 6.76
N ALA A 91 3.41 15.78 7.55
CA ALA A 91 4.42 15.30 8.50
C ALA A 91 3.88 14.15 9.36
N LEU A 92 4.57 13.01 9.36
CA LEU A 92 4.10 11.80 10.06
C LEU A 92 4.03 12.02 11.55
N ALA A 93 5.07 12.60 12.11
CA ALA A 93 5.19 12.99 13.51
C ALA A 93 6.47 13.78 13.71
N THR A 94 6.56 14.46 14.83
CA THR A 94 7.81 15.00 15.33
C THR A 94 8.39 14.05 16.36
N ALA A 95 9.71 13.89 16.38
CA ALA A 95 10.43 13.15 17.40
C ALA A 95 11.71 13.91 17.76
N SER A 96 12.19 13.71 18.97
CA SER A 96 13.49 14.25 19.36
C SER A 96 14.60 13.32 18.85
N ALA A 97 15.64 13.89 18.28
CA ALA A 97 16.87 13.16 18.01
C ALA A 97 17.55 12.75 19.32
N VAL A 98 18.26 11.65 19.29
CA VAL A 98 19.14 11.23 20.38
C VAL A 98 20.58 11.71 20.10
N SER A 99 21.02 11.57 18.87
CA SER A 99 22.31 12.03 18.40
C SER A 99 22.38 12.19 16.88
N GLY A 100 23.37 12.96 16.45
CA GLY A 100 23.72 13.11 15.04
C GLY A 100 24.89 14.08 14.96
N ALA A 101 26.06 13.60 14.56
CA ALA A 101 27.25 14.44 14.43
C ALA A 101 27.19 15.37 13.23
N SER A 102 27.85 16.52 13.32
CA SER A 102 28.06 17.43 12.21
C SER A 102 28.84 16.72 11.08
N GLY A 103 28.42 16.87 9.84
CA GLY A 103 29.03 16.22 8.70
C GLY A 103 28.72 14.72 8.56
N ALA A 104 28.02 14.10 9.52
CA ALA A 104 27.62 12.71 9.44
C ALA A 104 26.36 12.53 8.59
N PHE A 105 26.24 11.36 7.96
CA PHE A 105 25.07 10.91 7.20
C PHE A 105 24.11 10.08 8.06
N THR A 106 24.22 10.18 9.38
CA THR A 106 23.42 9.40 10.32
C THR A 106 22.74 10.29 11.34
N ILE A 107 21.49 9.94 11.64
CA ILE A 107 20.66 10.57 12.66
C ILE A 107 20.10 9.44 13.53
N VAL A 108 20.19 9.56 14.82
CA VAL A 108 19.68 8.56 15.77
C VAL A 108 18.48 9.12 16.50
N ALA A 109 17.41 8.35 16.57
CA ALA A 109 16.23 8.67 17.38
C ALA A 109 15.80 7.43 18.18
N ALA A 110 14.94 7.61 19.18
CA ALA A 110 14.42 6.51 19.96
C ALA A 110 13.62 5.52 19.10
N ASN A 111 13.59 4.26 19.50
CA ASN A 111 12.74 3.27 18.85
C ASN A 111 11.27 3.69 18.90
N GLY A 112 10.55 3.50 17.79
CA GLY A 112 9.18 3.98 17.65
C GLY A 112 9.05 5.48 17.37
N ALA A 113 10.15 6.21 17.19
CA ALA A 113 10.12 7.58 16.70
C ALA A 113 9.28 7.67 15.42
N PHE A 114 8.59 8.80 15.23
CA PHE A 114 7.65 9.03 14.12
C PHE A 114 6.49 8.01 14.06
N GLY A 115 6.13 7.41 15.22
CA GLY A 115 5.11 6.37 15.31
C GLY A 115 5.48 5.06 14.60
N GLY A 116 6.78 4.84 14.36
CA GLY A 116 7.27 3.67 13.60
C GLY A 116 6.93 3.69 12.10
N ARG A 117 6.52 4.83 11.56
CA ARG A 117 6.02 4.97 10.18
C ARG A 117 7.04 5.59 9.21
N ALA A 118 8.23 5.92 9.68
CA ALA A 118 9.29 6.44 8.82
C ALA A 118 9.83 5.33 7.91
N GLU A 119 10.01 5.64 6.64
CA GLU A 119 10.46 4.68 5.62
C GLU A 119 11.61 5.24 4.79
N VAL A 120 12.30 4.34 4.10
CA VAL A 120 13.33 4.73 3.15
C VAL A 120 12.69 5.54 2.01
N GLY A 121 13.30 6.67 1.66
CA GLY A 121 12.81 7.64 0.67
C GLY A 121 12.05 8.82 1.30
N ASP A 122 11.61 8.74 2.54
CA ASP A 122 10.95 9.85 3.22
C ASP A 122 11.94 11.00 3.48
N LYS A 123 11.44 12.22 3.43
CA LYS A 123 12.23 13.42 3.76
C LYS A 123 12.28 13.59 5.26
N ILE A 124 13.49 13.72 5.79
CA ILE A 124 13.73 14.09 7.19
C ILE A 124 14.22 15.53 7.28
N SER A 125 13.69 16.28 8.20
CA SER A 125 14.05 17.68 8.41
C SER A 125 14.10 18.01 9.91
N GLY A 126 14.90 18.99 10.25
CA GLY A 126 15.12 19.46 11.63
C GLY A 126 16.28 20.42 11.69
N THR A 127 16.52 21.00 12.86
CA THR A 127 17.68 21.88 13.07
C THR A 127 18.97 21.08 12.89
N ASN A 128 19.88 21.60 12.09
CA ASN A 128 21.17 20.98 11.74
C ASN A 128 21.10 19.69 10.91
N VAL A 129 19.94 19.29 10.44
CA VAL A 129 19.80 18.26 9.42
C VAL A 129 20.14 18.83 8.05
N GLY A 130 20.71 18.04 7.17
CA GLY A 130 21.02 18.46 5.79
C GLY A 130 19.77 18.93 5.04
N ALA A 131 19.89 19.93 4.20
CA ALA A 131 18.76 20.49 3.46
C ALA A 131 18.15 19.43 2.55
N SER A 132 16.84 19.22 2.65
CA SER A 132 16.09 18.22 1.86
C SER A 132 16.59 16.78 1.98
N ALA A 133 17.21 16.43 3.11
CA ALA A 133 17.74 15.09 3.36
C ALA A 133 16.62 14.02 3.24
N LYS A 134 16.93 12.93 2.55
CA LYS A 134 16.07 11.75 2.42
C LYS A 134 16.69 10.56 3.16
N ILE A 135 15.85 9.75 3.73
CA ILE A 135 16.26 8.51 4.41
C ILE A 135 16.67 7.48 3.36
N THR A 136 17.91 7.00 3.40
CA THR A 136 18.43 5.97 2.50
C THR A 136 18.46 4.59 3.13
N ALA A 137 18.59 4.52 4.45
CA ALA A 137 18.52 3.26 5.19
C ALA A 137 18.00 3.49 6.61
N ILE A 138 17.38 2.46 7.19
CA ILE A 138 16.87 2.45 8.55
C ILE A 138 17.43 1.20 9.23
N SER A 139 18.09 1.39 10.37
CA SER A 139 18.61 0.30 11.19
C SER A 139 18.03 0.42 12.61
N VAL A 140 17.24 -0.59 13.00
CA VAL A 140 16.62 -0.62 14.33
C VAL A 140 17.53 -1.37 15.28
N GLY A 141 18.06 -0.66 16.27
CA GLY A 141 18.84 -1.21 17.37
C GLY A 141 17.97 -1.59 18.57
N ALA A 142 18.58 -1.97 19.68
CA ALA A 142 17.87 -2.38 20.90
C ALA A 142 17.04 -1.23 21.53
N THR A 143 17.58 -0.02 21.55
CA THR A 143 16.94 1.17 22.18
C THR A 143 16.69 2.30 21.21
N ASN A 144 17.47 2.39 20.13
CA ASN A 144 17.45 3.49 19.19
C ASN A 144 17.39 2.98 17.75
N THR A 145 16.80 3.78 16.88
CA THR A 145 16.77 3.58 15.45
C THR A 145 17.73 4.59 14.80
N THR A 146 18.60 4.11 13.94
CA THR A 146 19.54 4.92 13.15
C THR A 146 18.95 5.11 11.74
N PHE A 147 18.77 6.36 11.36
CA PHE A 147 18.39 6.79 10.03
C PHE A 147 19.64 7.22 9.27
N THR A 148 19.94 6.57 8.16
CA THR A 148 20.98 7.02 7.22
C THR A 148 20.33 7.93 6.20
N VAL A 149 20.96 9.06 5.91
CA VAL A 149 20.44 10.10 5.00
C VAL A 149 21.39 10.32 3.83
N ASP A 150 20.87 10.84 2.74
CA ASP A 150 21.62 11.14 1.50
C ASP A 150 22.42 12.45 1.58
N VAL A 151 22.08 13.34 2.50
CA VAL A 151 22.74 14.63 2.72
C VAL A 151 23.32 14.70 4.12
N ALA A 152 24.58 15.09 4.24
CA ALA A 152 25.25 15.21 5.53
C ALA A 152 24.60 16.27 6.44
N ASN A 153 24.60 16.03 7.74
CA ASN A 153 24.12 16.98 8.73
C ASN A 153 24.93 18.27 8.67
N SER A 154 24.25 19.41 8.64
CA SER A 154 24.88 20.74 8.59
C SER A 154 25.50 21.16 9.91
N GLY A 155 25.16 20.50 11.00
CA GLY A 155 25.66 20.71 12.34
C GLY A 155 25.32 19.53 13.23
N THR A 156 25.64 19.64 14.54
CA THR A 156 25.27 18.63 15.53
C THR A 156 23.76 18.65 15.73
N VAL A 157 23.07 17.54 15.36
CA VAL A 157 21.61 17.42 15.47
C VAL A 157 21.19 17.38 16.95
N GLY A 158 21.99 16.73 17.81
CA GLY A 158 21.73 16.68 19.26
C GLY A 158 20.35 16.15 19.60
N THR A 159 19.65 16.83 20.49
CA THR A 159 18.27 16.51 20.90
C THR A 159 17.22 17.36 20.17
N ASN A 160 17.55 17.87 18.99
CA ASN A 160 16.67 18.72 18.24
C ASN A 160 15.43 17.94 17.75
N THR A 161 14.33 18.67 17.56
CA THR A 161 13.12 18.11 17.00
C THR A 161 13.32 17.77 15.53
N LEU A 162 12.98 16.57 15.17
CA LEU A 162 12.97 16.05 13.81
C LEU A 162 11.55 15.91 13.31
N THR A 163 11.35 16.12 12.02
CA THR A 163 10.09 15.89 11.33
C THR A 163 10.34 15.01 10.12
N VAL A 164 9.60 13.93 10.00
CA VAL A 164 9.62 13.09 8.80
C VAL A 164 8.38 13.41 7.97
N THR A 165 8.60 13.73 6.70
CA THR A 165 7.53 13.99 5.73
C THR A 165 7.58 12.92 4.64
N PRO A 166 6.50 12.18 4.41
CA PRO A 166 6.44 11.20 3.34
C PRO A 166 6.62 11.87 1.98
N VAL A 167 7.53 11.34 1.17
CA VAL A 167 7.74 11.82 -0.20
C VAL A 167 7.25 10.79 -1.20
N THR A 168 7.33 9.51 -0.87
CA THR A 168 6.96 8.41 -1.72
C THR A 168 5.56 7.93 -1.39
N ARG A 169 4.72 7.72 -2.39
CA ARG A 169 3.43 7.03 -2.21
C ARG A 169 3.69 5.56 -1.91
N VAL A 170 2.98 5.02 -0.95
CA VAL A 170 3.03 3.58 -0.61
C VAL A 170 1.75 2.93 -1.10
N TYR A 171 1.91 1.99 -2.01
CA TYR A 171 0.81 1.23 -2.61
C TYR A 171 0.68 -0.11 -1.92
N ASN A 172 -0.56 -0.52 -1.67
CA ASN A 172 -0.86 -1.81 -1.11
C ASN A 172 -1.27 -2.78 -2.23
N THR A 173 -0.46 -3.79 -2.46
CA THR A 173 -0.82 -4.95 -3.27
C THR A 173 -1.35 -6.03 -2.34
N ILE A 174 -2.57 -6.49 -2.58
CA ILE A 174 -3.22 -7.49 -1.75
C ILE A 174 -3.27 -8.80 -2.53
N ILE A 175 -2.72 -9.87 -1.96
CA ILE A 175 -2.80 -11.21 -2.51
C ILE A 175 -3.64 -12.07 -1.56
N CYS A 176 -4.72 -12.67 -2.08
CA CYS A 176 -5.61 -13.46 -1.23
C CYS A 176 -6.13 -14.73 -1.91
N GLY A 177 -6.40 -15.71 -1.06
CA GLY A 177 -7.11 -16.94 -1.42
C GLY A 177 -8.62 -16.82 -1.23
N GLN A 178 -9.28 -17.97 -1.25
CA GLN A 178 -10.69 -18.07 -0.85
C GLN A 178 -10.83 -17.81 0.65
N GLN A 179 -11.99 -17.32 1.07
CA GLN A 179 -12.34 -17.10 2.47
C GLN A 179 -11.45 -16.07 3.21
N ALA A 180 -10.70 -15.23 2.48
CA ALA A 180 -9.89 -14.18 3.09
C ALA A 180 -10.77 -13.08 3.71
N MET A 181 -11.88 -12.75 3.04
CA MET A 181 -12.83 -11.71 3.45
C MET A 181 -14.25 -12.26 3.48
N ALA A 182 -15.03 -11.80 4.44
CA ALA A 182 -16.46 -12.04 4.53
C ALA A 182 -17.22 -10.73 4.35
N GLN A 183 -18.30 -10.79 3.62
CA GLN A 183 -19.30 -9.73 3.51
C GLN A 183 -20.57 -10.18 4.21
N ALA A 184 -21.04 -9.41 5.16
CA ALA A 184 -22.34 -9.57 5.77
C ALA A 184 -23.30 -8.54 5.15
N VAL A 185 -24.44 -9.00 4.69
CA VAL A 185 -25.51 -8.17 4.14
C VAL A 185 -26.72 -8.35 5.05
N ALA A 186 -27.01 -7.36 5.88
CA ALA A 186 -28.23 -7.35 6.69
C ALA A 186 -29.41 -6.81 5.89
N GLU A 187 -29.16 -5.82 5.06
CA GLU A 187 -30.14 -5.23 4.15
C GLU A 187 -29.44 -4.81 2.85
N GLU A 188 -29.94 -5.30 1.73
CA GLU A 188 -29.38 -4.95 0.43
C GLU A 188 -29.62 -3.47 0.11
N PRO A 189 -28.66 -2.78 -0.51
CA PRO A 189 -28.84 -1.39 -0.93
C PRO A 189 -30.04 -1.26 -1.87
N HIS A 190 -31.05 -0.50 -1.47
CA HIS A 190 -32.22 -0.23 -2.25
C HIS A 190 -32.61 1.25 -2.21
N VAL A 191 -33.37 1.69 -3.20
CA VAL A 191 -33.85 3.05 -3.29
C VAL A 191 -35.16 3.17 -2.50
N VAL A 192 -35.20 4.13 -1.59
CA VAL A 192 -36.42 4.50 -0.84
C VAL A 192 -36.93 5.81 -1.38
N ILE A 193 -38.18 5.80 -1.81
CA ILE A 193 -38.89 6.98 -2.29
C ILE A 193 -39.86 7.41 -1.17
N GLY A 194 -39.63 8.59 -0.63
CA GLY A 194 -40.49 9.16 0.42
C GLY A 194 -41.82 9.71 -0.11
N PRO A 195 -42.76 10.00 0.78
CA PRO A 195 -44.00 10.67 0.42
C PRO A 195 -43.75 12.06 -0.14
N VAL A 196 -44.72 12.58 -0.86
CA VAL A 196 -44.66 13.96 -1.39
C VAL A 196 -44.65 14.96 -0.23
N VAL A 197 -43.63 15.82 -0.20
CA VAL A 197 -43.41 16.78 0.90
C VAL A 197 -44.04 18.14 0.62
N ASP A 198 -44.31 18.46 -0.66
CA ASP A 198 -44.86 19.73 -1.11
C ASP A 198 -46.36 19.65 -1.35
N LYS A 199 -47.12 20.69 -0.90
CA LYS A 199 -48.56 20.85 -1.16
C LYS A 199 -48.91 20.85 -2.67
N LEU A 200 -47.96 21.19 -3.53
CA LEU A 200 -48.10 21.17 -4.99
C LEU A 200 -47.70 19.84 -5.62
N MET A 201 -47.39 18.84 -4.82
CA MET A 201 -47.02 17.48 -5.24
C MET A 201 -45.85 17.39 -6.22
N ARG A 202 -44.91 18.35 -6.20
CA ARG A 202 -43.80 18.45 -7.14
C ARG A 202 -42.51 17.78 -6.64
N HIS A 203 -42.30 17.68 -5.32
CA HIS A 203 -41.07 17.21 -4.74
C HIS A 203 -41.27 15.92 -3.97
N ARG A 204 -40.55 14.86 -4.40
CA ARG A 204 -40.46 13.60 -3.67
C ARG A 204 -39.00 13.38 -3.22
N PRO A 205 -38.73 13.22 -1.93
CA PRO A 205 -37.39 12.86 -1.47
C PRO A 205 -37.07 11.43 -1.92
N MET A 206 -35.86 11.25 -2.47
CA MET A 206 -35.33 9.94 -2.79
C MET A 206 -34.01 9.77 -2.05
N GLY A 207 -33.86 8.62 -1.41
CA GLY A 207 -32.61 8.22 -0.76
C GLY A 207 -32.31 6.78 -1.09
N TRP A 208 -31.12 6.33 -0.78
CA TRP A 208 -30.77 4.92 -0.77
C TRP A 208 -30.43 4.50 0.65
N TYR A 209 -30.76 3.27 0.97
CA TYR A 209 -30.49 2.66 2.26
C TYR A 209 -29.94 1.26 2.07
N GLY A 210 -29.02 0.85 2.93
CA GLY A 210 -28.46 -0.48 2.94
C GLY A 210 -27.56 -0.67 4.16
N VAL A 211 -27.52 -1.89 4.69
CA VAL A 211 -26.69 -2.26 5.84
C VAL A 211 -25.75 -3.37 5.41
N LEU A 212 -24.49 -3.02 5.26
CA LEU A 212 -23.42 -3.89 4.82
C LEU A 212 -22.28 -3.89 5.84
N GLY A 213 -21.68 -5.02 6.07
CA GLY A 213 -20.48 -5.17 6.89
C GLY A 213 -19.42 -5.97 6.16
N PHE A 214 -18.15 -5.59 6.34
CA PHE A 214 -17.00 -6.31 5.80
C PHE A 214 -16.06 -6.67 6.95
N ALA A 215 -15.55 -7.89 6.94
CA ALA A 215 -14.55 -8.33 7.90
C ALA A 215 -13.52 -9.25 7.26
N ARG A 216 -12.32 -9.28 7.81
CA ARG A 216 -11.37 -10.34 7.51
C ARG A 216 -11.85 -11.60 8.19
N TYR A 217 -12.05 -12.66 7.41
CA TYR A 217 -12.54 -13.92 7.92
C TYR A 217 -11.38 -14.86 8.27
N ARG A 218 -10.43 -15.00 7.34
CA ARG A 218 -9.26 -15.86 7.54
C ARG A 218 -7.99 -15.07 7.23
N GLU A 219 -7.29 -14.63 8.27
CA GLU A 219 -6.10 -13.79 8.16
C GLU A 219 -4.97 -14.48 7.40
N GLU A 220 -4.81 -15.79 7.60
CA GLU A 220 -3.78 -16.61 6.94
C GLU A 220 -3.97 -16.74 5.42
N ALA A 221 -5.18 -16.46 4.92
CA ALA A 221 -5.51 -16.47 3.50
C ALA A 221 -5.32 -15.10 2.81
N LEU A 222 -4.80 -14.09 3.52
CA LEU A 222 -4.58 -12.75 3.02
C LEU A 222 -3.16 -12.32 3.28
N TYR A 223 -2.50 -11.78 2.26
CA TYR A 223 -1.17 -11.19 2.37
C TYR A 223 -1.16 -9.81 1.73
N ARG A 224 -0.60 -8.83 2.44
CA ARG A 224 -0.46 -7.45 1.97
C ARG A 224 1.01 -7.15 1.73
N ILE A 225 1.33 -6.60 0.58
CA ILE A 225 2.67 -6.12 0.22
C ILE A 225 2.57 -4.60 0.09
N GLU A 226 3.44 -3.90 0.78
CA GLU A 226 3.56 -2.44 0.71
C GLU A 226 4.80 -2.10 -0.10
N THR A 227 4.62 -1.36 -1.19
CA THR A 227 5.71 -0.98 -2.09
C THR A 227 5.54 0.45 -2.61
N GLY A 228 6.65 1.08 -2.96
CA GLY A 228 6.64 2.28 -3.79
C GLY A 228 6.43 1.94 -5.27
N SER A 229 6.38 2.98 -6.11
CA SER A 229 6.40 2.87 -7.56
C SER A 229 7.41 3.83 -8.15
N SER A 230 8.05 3.41 -9.25
CA SER A 230 8.98 4.26 -10.00
C SER A 230 8.30 5.48 -10.64
N ILE A 231 7.01 5.36 -10.95
CA ILE A 231 6.20 6.43 -11.57
C ILE A 231 5.81 7.49 -10.54
N ALA A 232 5.64 7.12 -9.27
CA ALA A 232 5.20 8.04 -8.22
C ALA A 232 6.19 9.19 -7.92
N ALA A 233 7.36 9.17 -8.54
CA ALA A 233 8.39 10.20 -8.43
C ALA A 233 8.30 11.31 -9.50
N LEU A 234 7.30 11.25 -10.40
CA LEU A 234 7.09 12.22 -11.47
C LEU A 234 6.23 13.40 -11.00
#